data_18919c76a4d272cddb814ada7cc50268
#
_entry.id   18919c76a4d272cddb814ada7cc50268
#
_cell.length_a   1.000
_cell.length_b   1.000
_cell.length_c   1.000
_cell.angle_alpha   90.00
_cell.angle_beta   90.00
_cell.angle_gamma   90.00
#
_symmetry.space_group_name_H-M   'P 1'
#
loop_
_entity.id
_entity.type
_entity.pdbx_description
1 polymer ?
#
loop_
_entity_poly.entity_id
_entity_poly.type
_entity_poly.pdbx_seq_one_letter_code
_entity_poly.pdbx_strand_id
1 'polypeptide(L)' 'MDELKNTTIAALKKQVELLNKDGVSPADQDSAIHIIEALNKLLQTLD' A
#
# COMPACT_ATOMS: atom_id res chain seq x y z
N MET A 1 6.37 12.38 -12.12
CA MET A 1 6.24 13.36 -11.03
C MET A 1 6.72 12.77 -9.74
N ASP A 2 7.79 13.34 -9.22
CA ASP A 2 8.44 12.77 -8.04
C ASP A 2 7.57 12.84 -6.80
N GLU A 3 6.80 13.92 -6.67
CA GLU A 3 5.94 14.11 -5.50
C GLU A 3 4.84 13.06 -5.42
N LEU A 4 4.17 12.78 -6.53
CA LEU A 4 3.13 11.76 -6.57
C LEU A 4 3.71 10.37 -6.34
N LYS A 5 4.85 10.10 -6.93
CA LYS A 5 5.54 8.84 -6.75
C LYS A 5 5.92 8.63 -5.28
N ASN A 6 6.48 9.65 -4.65
CA ASN A 6 6.88 9.59 -3.25
C ASN A 6 5.68 9.37 -2.33
N THR A 7 4.56 10.05 -2.63
CA THR A 7 3.33 9.88 -1.86
C THR A 7 2.80 8.46 -1.99
N THR A 8 2.87 7.89 -3.20
CA THR A 8 2.43 6.53 -3.45
C THR A 8 3.29 5.53 -2.68
N ILE A 9 4.60 5.72 -2.68
CA ILE A 9 5.52 4.86 -1.95
C ILE A 9 5.26 4.92 -0.45
N ALA A 10 5.01 6.12 0.08
CA ALA A 10 4.71 6.29 1.51
C ALA A 10 3.42 5.57 1.90
N ALA A 11 2.38 5.65 1.05
CA ALA A 11 1.13 4.95 1.28
C ALA A 11 1.32 3.44 1.25
N LEU A 12 2.12 2.95 0.31
CA LEU A 12 2.43 1.53 0.20
C LEU A 12 3.14 1.02 1.45
N LYS A 13 4.12 1.77 1.93
CA LYS A 13 4.85 1.45 3.15
C LYS A 13 3.91 1.31 4.34
N LYS A 14 2.99 2.24 4.47
CA LYS A 14 2.04 2.24 5.57
C LYS A 14 1.15 1.00 5.54
N GLN A 15 0.70 0.59 4.35
CA GLN A 15 -0.13 -0.59 4.22
C GLN A 15 0.64 -1.86 4.56
N VAL A 16 1.90 -1.94 4.15
CA VAL A 16 2.76 -3.08 4.50
C VAL A 16 2.95 -3.16 6.01
N GLU A 17 3.13 -2.03 6.68
CA GLU A 17 3.24 -2.00 8.14
C GLU A 17 1.97 -2.51 8.80
N LEU A 18 0.80 -2.16 8.26
CA LEU A 18 -0.47 -2.65 8.77
C LEU A 18 -0.59 -4.16 8.67
N LEU A 19 -0.11 -4.73 7.56
CA LEU A 19 -0.12 -6.19 7.38
C LEU A 19 0.74 -6.92 8.40
N ASN A 20 1.82 -6.28 8.83
CA ASN A 20 2.76 -6.88 9.79
C ASN A 20 2.38 -6.60 11.24
N LYS A 21 1.34 -5.83 11.46
CA LYS A 21 0.91 -5.49 12.82
C LYS A 21 0.16 -6.65 13.45
N ASP A 22 0.47 -6.93 14.71
CA ASP A 22 -0.22 -7.96 15.48
C ASP A 22 -1.66 -7.53 15.77
N GLY A 23 -2.59 -8.49 15.70
CA GLY A 23 -3.97 -8.23 16.04
C GLY A 23 -4.81 -7.66 14.91
N VAL A 24 -4.27 -7.55 13.70
CA VAL A 24 -5.05 -7.12 12.55
C VAL A 24 -6.03 -8.21 12.15
N SER A 25 -7.30 -7.84 11.95
CA SER A 25 -8.33 -8.80 11.58
C SER A 25 -8.12 -9.30 10.14
N PRO A 26 -8.64 -10.51 9.80
CA PRO A 26 -8.54 -11.01 8.44
C PRO A 26 -9.16 -10.07 7.41
N ALA A 27 -10.27 -9.41 7.75
CA ALA A 27 -10.91 -8.45 6.85
C ALA A 27 -10.00 -7.26 6.57
N ASP A 28 -9.33 -6.75 7.60
CA ASP A 28 -8.40 -5.64 7.45
C ASP A 28 -7.17 -6.04 6.65
N GLN A 29 -6.68 -7.27 6.86
CA GLN A 29 -5.57 -7.78 6.07
C GLN A 29 -5.93 -7.86 4.59
N ASP A 30 -7.12 -8.36 4.29
CA ASP A 30 -7.60 -8.48 2.92
C ASP A 30 -7.70 -7.11 2.25
N SER A 31 -8.25 -6.13 2.97
CA SER A 31 -8.35 -4.76 2.47
C SER A 31 -6.98 -4.16 2.20
N ALA A 32 -6.03 -4.39 3.10
CA ALA A 32 -4.67 -3.87 2.94
C ALA A 32 -3.99 -4.49 1.71
N ILE A 33 -4.20 -5.79 1.48
CA ILE A 33 -3.64 -6.45 0.30
C ILE A 33 -4.18 -5.84 -0.98
N HIS A 34 -5.49 -5.58 -1.04
CA HIS A 34 -6.10 -4.94 -2.20
C HIS A 34 -5.54 -3.55 -2.44
N ILE A 35 -5.36 -2.79 -1.38
CA ILE A 35 -4.80 -1.44 -1.48
C ILE A 35 -3.35 -1.51 -1.97
N ILE A 36 -2.58 -2.46 -1.47
CA ILE A 36 -1.19 -2.64 -1.89
C ILE A 36 -1.12 -2.96 -3.38
N GLU A 37 -2.00 -3.82 -3.87
CA GLU A 37 -2.05 -4.16 -5.30
C GLU A 37 -2.37 -2.93 -6.14
N ALA A 38 -3.34 -2.12 -5.71
CA ALA A 38 -3.72 -0.91 -6.42
C ALA A 38 -2.58 0.10 -6.45
N LEU A 39 -1.91 0.29 -5.33
CA LEU A 39 -0.78 1.21 -5.24
C LEU A 39 0.39 0.74 -6.10
N ASN A 40 0.62 -0.56 -6.15
CA ASN A 40 1.66 -1.15 -6.98
C ASN A 40 1.41 -0.88 -8.46
N LYS A 41 0.17 -1.04 -8.89
CA LYS A 41 -0.24 -0.75 -10.26
C LYS A 41 -0.03 0.72 -10.59
N LEU A 42 -0.43 1.59 -9.67
CA LEU A 42 -0.27 3.03 -9.85
C LEU A 42 1.21 3.39 -9.97
N LEU A 43 2.03 2.80 -9.13
CA LEU A 43 3.47 3.07 -9.15
C LEU A 43 4.09 2.64 -10.48
N GLN A 44 3.66 1.51 -11.03
CA GLN A 44 4.12 1.05 -12.34
C GLN A 44 3.74 2.03 -13.44
N THR A 45 2.55 2.60 -13.34
CA THR A 45 2.08 3.59 -14.30
C THR A 45 2.90 4.88 -14.24
N LEU A 46 3.32 5.26 -13.04
CA LEU A 46 4.10 6.48 -12.83
C LEU A 46 5.55 6.34 -13.27
N ASP A 47 6.05 5.13 -13.35
CA ASP A 47 7.41 4.86 -13.79
C ASP A 47 7.53 5.04 -15.32
#